data_2d1e1f436b1b0826fe4a5626f5f54687
#
_entry.id   2d1e1f436b1b0826fe4a5626f5f54687
#
_cell.length_a   1.000
_cell.length_b   1.000
_cell.length_c   1.000
_cell.angle_alpha   90.00
_cell.angle_beta   90.00
_cell.angle_gamma   90.00
#
_symmetry.space_group_name_H-M   'P 1'
#
loop_
_entity.id
_entity.type
_entity.pdbx_description
1 polymer ?
#
loop_
_entity_poly.entity_id
_entity_poly.type
_entity_poly.pdbx_seq_one_letter_code
_entity_poly.pdbx_strand_id
1 'polypeptide(L)'
;MPEIVDGYTHILTEHFFEELTDRFGFQGLSGRPEFLWDVESRKEDMADYGVDKQVITLALPTLFQGMDHDLALEITKLANDEVRRLADEHPDDFIPVATLPKVSDAFLAEFDRCVNDLDMKGVQIFSNVDGKPLDHEEFWPLFADAEATDTPLWIHPQLWEWYDWASEYMEHRLFGWPFDTTLALSRLVFGGVMEEYPDLKIVSHHGGGMVPYYGSRIEMFYQQRQAYPENYPEFHENAADLSRPAEEYFKKFY
;
A
#
# COMPACT_ATOMS: atom_id res chain seq x y z
N MET A 1 6.95 -29.39 -3.59
CA MET A 1 6.45 -28.62 -2.43
C MET A 1 5.50 -27.58 -2.99
N PRO A 2 4.58 -27.00 -2.24
CA PRO A 2 3.84 -25.86 -2.75
C PRO A 2 4.81 -24.71 -3.08
N GLU A 3 4.51 -23.93 -4.10
CA GLU A 3 5.26 -22.72 -4.46
C GLU A 3 5.19 -21.70 -3.30
N ILE A 4 6.33 -21.13 -2.91
CA ILE A 4 6.42 -20.11 -1.86
C ILE A 4 6.57 -18.75 -2.53
N VAL A 5 5.58 -17.90 -2.33
CA VAL A 5 5.57 -16.53 -2.85
C VAL A 5 5.71 -15.55 -1.69
N ASP A 6 6.75 -14.71 -1.74
CA ASP A 6 6.87 -13.56 -0.85
C ASP A 6 5.94 -12.45 -1.37
N GLY A 7 4.85 -12.25 -0.65
CA GLY A 7 3.71 -11.47 -1.11
C GLY A 7 3.89 -9.95 -1.06
N TYR A 8 4.99 -9.43 -0.48
CA TYR A 8 5.18 -7.99 -0.37
C TYR A 8 6.66 -7.62 -0.25
N THR A 9 7.30 -7.38 -1.38
CA THR A 9 8.69 -6.91 -1.42
C THR A 9 8.83 -5.59 -2.16
N HIS A 10 9.98 -4.96 -2.02
CA HIS A 10 10.29 -3.70 -2.66
C HIS A 10 11.50 -3.81 -3.55
N ILE A 11 11.48 -3.08 -4.67
CA ILE A 11 12.59 -2.96 -5.58
C ILE A 11 12.80 -1.51 -6.01
N LEU A 12 14.07 -1.16 -6.25
CA LEU A 12 14.51 0.15 -6.74
C LEU A 12 15.69 -0.09 -7.67
N THR A 13 15.45 -0.26 -8.95
CA THR A 13 16.52 -0.56 -9.90
C THR A 13 17.46 0.61 -10.14
N GLU A 14 18.71 0.33 -10.52
CA GLU A 14 19.65 1.36 -10.94
C GLU A 14 19.08 2.19 -12.10
N HIS A 15 18.51 1.51 -13.10
CA HIS A 15 17.91 2.16 -14.27
C HIS A 15 16.82 3.18 -13.86
N PHE A 16 15.92 2.82 -12.96
CA PHE A 16 14.90 3.75 -12.46
C PHE A 16 15.52 4.98 -11.78
N PHE A 17 16.59 4.77 -11.00
CA PHE A 17 17.31 5.88 -10.35
C PHE A 17 18.09 6.76 -11.31
N GLU A 18 18.70 6.20 -12.32
CA GLU A 18 19.35 6.96 -13.40
C GLU A 18 18.33 7.87 -14.08
N GLU A 19 17.18 7.33 -14.48
CA GLU A 19 16.09 8.10 -15.06
C GLU A 19 15.58 9.20 -14.11
N LEU A 20 15.40 8.90 -12.81
CA LEU A 20 15.03 9.92 -11.82
C LEU A 20 16.09 11.02 -11.66
N THR A 21 17.36 10.64 -11.67
CA THR A 21 18.47 11.58 -11.56
C THR A 21 18.57 12.47 -12.79
N ASP A 22 18.55 11.88 -13.98
CA ASP A 22 18.76 12.58 -15.25
C ASP A 22 17.57 13.48 -15.62
N ARG A 23 16.35 13.03 -15.36
CA ARG A 23 15.15 13.77 -15.75
C ARG A 23 14.65 14.73 -14.67
N PHE A 24 14.84 14.41 -13.40
CA PHE A 24 14.22 15.14 -12.29
C PHE A 24 15.22 15.62 -11.23
N GLY A 25 16.51 15.30 -11.37
CA GLY A 25 17.57 15.74 -10.46
C GLY A 25 17.54 15.06 -9.08
N PHE A 26 16.91 13.91 -8.95
CA PHE A 26 16.92 13.14 -7.70
C PHE A 26 18.31 12.59 -7.38
N GLN A 27 18.67 12.57 -6.10
CA GLN A 27 19.97 12.11 -5.62
C GLN A 27 19.91 10.62 -5.22
N GLY A 28 20.77 9.90 -5.82
CA GLY A 28 21.17 8.51 -5.84
C GLY A 28 20.79 7.50 -4.76
N LEU A 29 21.20 6.25 -5.06
CA LEU A 29 21.05 5.03 -4.23
C LEU A 29 22.03 4.94 -3.06
N SER A 30 22.91 5.93 -2.87
CA SER A 30 23.99 5.88 -1.87
C SER A 30 23.48 5.45 -0.49
N GLY A 31 24.07 4.37 0.04
CA GLY A 31 23.72 3.82 1.35
C GLY A 31 22.46 2.96 1.41
N ARG A 32 21.86 2.61 0.27
CA ARG A 32 20.76 1.65 0.22
C ARG A 32 21.26 0.21 0.14
N PRO A 33 20.57 -0.75 0.78
CA PRO A 33 20.92 -2.15 0.69
C PRO A 33 20.93 -2.67 -0.75
N GLU A 34 21.91 -3.50 -1.07
CA GLU A 34 22.15 -4.04 -2.42
C GLU A 34 20.93 -4.84 -2.93
N PHE A 35 20.29 -5.64 -2.10
CA PHE A 35 19.10 -6.40 -2.46
C PHE A 35 17.90 -5.56 -2.95
N LEU A 36 17.91 -4.23 -2.73
CA LEU A 36 16.87 -3.36 -3.26
C LEU A 36 17.04 -3.06 -4.75
N TRP A 37 18.25 -3.10 -5.28
CA TRP A 37 18.54 -2.67 -6.64
C TRP A 37 19.30 -3.73 -7.49
N ASP A 38 20.00 -4.67 -6.85
CA ASP A 38 20.68 -5.76 -7.54
C ASP A 38 19.78 -7.00 -7.61
N VAL A 39 19.37 -7.35 -8.83
CA VAL A 39 18.47 -8.46 -9.10
C VAL A 39 19.14 -9.80 -8.82
N GLU A 40 20.42 -9.96 -9.14
CA GLU A 40 21.12 -11.23 -8.92
C GLU A 40 21.32 -11.49 -7.42
N SER A 41 21.75 -10.48 -6.66
CA SER A 41 21.81 -10.57 -5.19
C SER A 41 20.46 -10.94 -4.57
N ARG A 42 19.36 -10.36 -5.08
CA ARG A 42 18.00 -10.68 -4.65
C ARG A 42 17.62 -12.14 -4.93
N LYS A 43 17.97 -12.66 -6.10
CA LYS A 43 17.68 -14.06 -6.48
C LYS A 43 18.51 -15.06 -5.65
N GLU A 44 19.73 -14.71 -5.28
CA GLU A 44 20.53 -15.48 -4.34
C GLU A 44 19.84 -15.56 -2.97
N ASP A 45 19.37 -14.41 -2.44
CA ASP A 45 18.60 -14.37 -1.19
C ASP A 45 17.32 -15.22 -1.29
N MET A 46 16.55 -15.11 -2.39
CA MET A 46 15.35 -15.92 -2.61
C MET A 46 15.68 -17.42 -2.55
N ALA A 47 16.75 -17.85 -3.21
CA ALA A 47 17.18 -19.24 -3.20
C ALA A 47 17.59 -19.72 -1.79
N ASP A 48 18.33 -18.89 -1.04
CA ASP A 48 18.79 -19.19 0.31
C ASP A 48 17.63 -19.34 1.30
N TYR A 49 16.57 -18.57 1.13
CA TYR A 49 15.35 -18.64 1.98
C TYR A 49 14.25 -19.55 1.41
N GLY A 50 14.46 -20.18 0.24
CA GLY A 50 13.50 -21.07 -0.39
C GLY A 50 12.24 -20.36 -0.88
N VAL A 51 12.37 -19.10 -1.29
CA VAL A 51 11.30 -18.30 -1.92
C VAL A 51 11.34 -18.55 -3.42
N ASP A 52 10.23 -19.00 -3.99
CA ASP A 52 10.13 -19.28 -5.43
C ASP A 52 9.86 -18.02 -6.25
N LYS A 53 8.99 -17.11 -5.73
CA LYS A 53 8.64 -15.86 -6.40
C LYS A 53 8.50 -14.71 -5.40
N GLN A 54 8.68 -13.50 -5.89
CA GLN A 54 8.41 -12.27 -5.13
C GLN A 54 7.42 -11.36 -5.84
N VAL A 55 6.46 -10.84 -5.08
CA VAL A 55 5.67 -9.68 -5.51
C VAL A 55 6.55 -8.44 -5.34
N ILE A 56 6.86 -7.75 -6.44
CA ILE A 56 7.72 -6.58 -6.45
C ILE A 56 6.91 -5.29 -6.58
N THR A 57 7.21 -4.33 -5.70
CA THR A 57 6.62 -2.99 -5.68
C THR A 57 7.70 -1.92 -5.60
N LEU A 58 7.37 -0.68 -5.95
CA LEU A 58 8.31 0.43 -5.80
C LEU A 58 8.46 0.84 -4.33
N ALA A 59 9.69 1.00 -3.84
CA ALA A 59 10.04 1.26 -2.43
C ALA A 59 10.27 2.74 -2.07
N LEU A 60 9.48 3.66 -2.58
CA LEU A 60 9.65 5.10 -2.31
C LEU A 60 8.36 5.80 -1.86
N PRO A 61 7.77 5.40 -0.72
CA PRO A 61 6.49 5.98 -0.28
C PRO A 61 6.56 7.50 -0.08
N THR A 62 7.68 8.03 0.42
CA THR A 62 7.85 9.47 0.68
C THR A 62 8.17 10.29 -0.57
N LEU A 63 8.50 9.65 -1.69
CA LEU A 63 8.85 10.35 -2.94
C LEU A 63 7.72 11.27 -3.42
N PHE A 64 6.48 10.81 -3.27
CA PHE A 64 5.31 11.47 -3.83
C PHE A 64 4.63 12.46 -2.89
N GLN A 65 5.08 12.55 -1.63
CA GLN A 65 4.48 13.46 -0.64
C GLN A 65 4.65 14.93 -1.05
N GLY A 66 3.54 15.66 -1.17
CA GLY A 66 3.55 17.07 -1.56
C GLY A 66 4.08 17.35 -2.97
N MET A 67 4.31 16.30 -3.78
CA MET A 67 4.77 16.46 -5.16
C MET A 67 3.67 17.03 -6.05
N ASP A 68 4.08 17.86 -7.01
CA ASP A 68 3.19 18.33 -8.07
C ASP A 68 2.50 17.17 -8.78
N HIS A 69 1.24 17.36 -9.15
CA HIS A 69 0.39 16.31 -9.69
C HIS A 69 0.93 15.71 -11.00
N ASP A 70 1.33 16.56 -11.95
CA ASP A 70 1.76 16.11 -13.28
C ASP A 70 3.14 15.43 -13.18
N LEU A 71 4.03 15.97 -12.35
CA LEU A 71 5.32 15.35 -12.04
C LEU A 71 5.15 13.99 -11.36
N ALA A 72 4.24 13.90 -10.39
CA ALA A 72 3.94 12.63 -9.73
C ALA A 72 3.42 11.59 -10.73
N LEU A 73 2.54 11.98 -11.65
CA LEU A 73 2.03 11.07 -12.69
C LEU A 73 3.14 10.59 -13.64
N GLU A 74 4.03 11.49 -14.06
CA GLU A 74 5.15 11.14 -14.94
C GLU A 74 6.09 10.12 -14.27
N ILE A 75 6.45 10.37 -13.01
CA ILE A 75 7.30 9.44 -12.24
C ILE A 75 6.58 8.12 -11.96
N THR A 76 5.27 8.16 -11.71
CA THR A 76 4.44 6.95 -11.52
C THR A 76 4.49 6.06 -12.76
N LYS A 77 4.29 6.64 -13.95
CA LYS A 77 4.38 5.88 -15.21
C LYS A 77 5.75 5.26 -15.43
N LEU A 78 6.81 6.04 -15.18
CA LEU A 78 8.17 5.54 -15.27
C LEU A 78 8.41 4.36 -14.31
N ALA A 79 7.94 4.46 -13.07
CA ALA A 79 8.05 3.41 -12.07
C ALA A 79 7.30 2.14 -12.47
N ASN A 80 6.06 2.28 -12.97
CA ASN A 80 5.23 1.15 -13.39
C ASN A 80 5.82 0.45 -14.63
N ASP A 81 6.31 1.22 -15.60
CA ASP A 81 7.00 0.68 -16.78
C ASP A 81 8.25 -0.09 -16.37
N GLU A 82 9.02 0.41 -15.41
CA GLU A 82 10.23 -0.26 -14.92
C GLU A 82 9.93 -1.58 -14.18
N VAL A 83 8.91 -1.57 -13.30
CA VAL A 83 8.48 -2.81 -12.60
C VAL A 83 7.98 -3.84 -13.61
N ARG A 84 7.25 -3.42 -14.64
CA ARG A 84 6.80 -4.32 -15.71
C ARG A 84 7.98 -4.88 -16.51
N ARG A 85 8.90 -4.01 -16.94
CA ARG A 85 10.12 -4.41 -17.67
C ARG A 85 10.89 -5.50 -16.90
N LEU A 86 11.09 -5.28 -15.61
CA LEU A 86 11.81 -6.21 -14.75
C LEU A 86 11.11 -7.58 -14.65
N ALA A 87 9.80 -7.57 -14.49
CA ALA A 87 9.04 -8.81 -14.47
C ALA A 87 9.01 -9.53 -15.82
N ASP A 88 9.09 -8.79 -16.94
CA ASP A 88 9.24 -9.41 -18.28
C ASP A 88 10.62 -10.04 -18.47
N GLU A 89 11.67 -9.46 -17.91
CA GLU A 89 13.02 -10.02 -17.94
C GLU A 89 13.19 -11.24 -17.03
N HIS A 90 12.40 -11.31 -15.94
CA HIS A 90 12.46 -12.35 -14.91
C HIS A 90 11.07 -12.93 -14.58
N PRO A 91 10.35 -13.52 -15.57
CA PRO A 91 8.94 -13.91 -15.40
C PRO A 91 8.73 -15.08 -14.44
N ASP A 92 9.77 -15.85 -14.20
CA ASP A 92 9.73 -16.98 -13.26
C ASP A 92 9.96 -16.55 -11.80
N ASP A 93 10.55 -15.36 -11.59
CA ASP A 93 10.98 -14.87 -10.28
C ASP A 93 10.05 -13.76 -9.74
N PHE A 94 9.50 -12.89 -10.61
CA PHE A 94 8.82 -11.67 -10.19
C PHE A 94 7.36 -11.55 -10.62
N ILE A 95 6.54 -11.07 -9.71
CA ILE A 95 5.13 -10.73 -9.90
C ILE A 95 5.01 -9.20 -9.80
N PRO A 96 4.66 -8.49 -10.89
CA PRO A 96 4.65 -7.04 -10.90
C PRO A 96 3.39 -6.46 -10.27
N VAL A 97 3.58 -5.51 -9.35
CA VAL A 97 2.51 -4.70 -8.76
C VAL A 97 2.83 -3.23 -9.01
N ALA A 98 1.88 -2.52 -9.61
CA ALA A 98 2.00 -1.10 -9.93
C ALA A 98 2.00 -0.23 -8.68
N THR A 99 2.44 1.02 -8.81
CA THR A 99 2.33 2.04 -7.75
C THR A 99 1.38 3.13 -8.20
N LEU A 100 0.45 3.54 -7.31
CA LEU A 100 -0.49 4.64 -7.54
C LEU A 100 -0.50 5.57 -6.31
N PRO A 101 0.30 6.64 -6.30
CA PRO A 101 0.47 7.47 -5.11
C PRO A 101 -0.60 8.54 -4.91
N LYS A 102 -1.42 8.81 -5.90
CA LYS A 102 -2.51 9.78 -5.88
C LYS A 102 -3.75 9.21 -6.56
N VAL A 103 -4.89 9.89 -6.39
CA VAL A 103 -6.14 9.55 -7.07
C VAL A 103 -6.68 10.80 -7.77
N SER A 104 -6.95 10.68 -9.05
CA SER A 104 -7.60 11.64 -9.94
C SER A 104 -7.91 10.93 -11.25
N ASP A 105 -8.66 11.54 -12.17
CA ASP A 105 -8.96 10.94 -13.48
C ASP A 105 -7.69 10.46 -14.20
N ALA A 106 -6.60 11.22 -14.12
CA ALA A 106 -5.33 10.87 -14.75
C ALA A 106 -4.64 9.65 -14.09
N PHE A 107 -4.72 9.53 -12.76
CA PHE A 107 -4.21 8.36 -12.04
C PHE A 107 -5.13 7.14 -12.18
N LEU A 108 -6.44 7.32 -12.30
CA LEU A 108 -7.36 6.23 -12.63
C LEU A 108 -7.12 5.70 -14.06
N ALA A 109 -6.81 6.58 -15.01
CA ALA A 109 -6.37 6.16 -16.34
C ALA A 109 -5.03 5.39 -16.30
N GLU A 110 -4.11 5.74 -15.40
CA GLU A 110 -2.89 4.97 -15.19
C GLU A 110 -3.16 3.62 -14.50
N PHE A 111 -4.12 3.57 -13.56
CA PHE A 111 -4.61 2.30 -12.99
C PHE A 111 -5.10 1.38 -14.11
N ASP A 112 -5.99 1.88 -14.97
CA ASP A 112 -6.54 1.13 -16.10
C ASP A 112 -5.42 0.62 -17.04
N ARG A 113 -4.46 1.48 -17.38
CA ARG A 113 -3.28 1.09 -18.19
C ARG A 113 -2.47 -0.02 -17.50
N CYS A 114 -2.22 0.09 -16.22
CA CYS A 114 -1.45 -0.91 -15.48
C CYS A 114 -2.14 -2.27 -15.46
N VAL A 115 -3.44 -2.29 -15.24
CA VAL A 115 -4.23 -3.53 -15.13
C VAL A 115 -4.47 -4.16 -16.51
N ASN A 116 -4.91 -3.37 -17.50
CA ASN A 116 -5.40 -3.87 -18.77
C ASN A 116 -4.32 -3.95 -19.87
N ASP A 117 -3.38 -3.00 -19.91
CA ASP A 117 -2.35 -2.96 -20.96
C ASP A 117 -1.03 -3.59 -20.50
N LEU A 118 -0.63 -3.37 -19.22
CA LEU A 118 0.64 -3.86 -18.67
C LEU A 118 0.51 -5.20 -17.93
N ASP A 119 -0.69 -5.75 -17.78
CA ASP A 119 -0.94 -7.02 -17.07
C ASP A 119 -0.31 -7.04 -15.66
N MET A 120 -0.36 -5.91 -14.94
CA MET A 120 0.04 -5.84 -13.54
C MET A 120 -0.91 -6.66 -12.67
N LYS A 121 -0.37 -7.34 -11.64
CA LYS A 121 -1.16 -8.27 -10.83
C LYS A 121 -1.81 -7.62 -9.62
N GLY A 122 -1.63 -6.31 -9.48
CA GLY A 122 -2.24 -5.47 -8.47
C GLY A 122 -1.65 -4.08 -8.48
N VAL A 123 -2.10 -3.25 -7.53
CA VAL A 123 -1.67 -1.86 -7.40
C VAL A 123 -1.31 -1.52 -5.96
N GLN A 124 -0.12 -1.00 -5.72
CA GLN A 124 0.28 -0.44 -4.44
C GLN A 124 -0.25 0.98 -4.32
N ILE A 125 -0.93 1.24 -3.23
CA ILE A 125 -1.35 2.57 -2.77
C ILE A 125 -0.71 2.87 -1.43
N PHE A 126 -0.83 4.10 -0.95
CA PHE A 126 -0.30 4.48 0.36
C PHE A 126 -1.41 4.61 1.40
N SER A 127 -1.05 4.54 2.68
CA SER A 127 -1.97 4.64 3.83
C SER A 127 -2.75 5.96 3.89
N ASN A 128 -2.26 6.97 3.20
CA ASN A 128 -2.91 8.26 2.98
C ASN A 128 -2.43 8.89 1.67
N VAL A 129 -3.15 9.87 1.16
CA VAL A 129 -2.74 10.67 0.00
C VAL A 129 -2.64 12.13 0.44
N ASP A 130 -1.40 12.66 0.49
CA ASP A 130 -1.11 14.02 0.96
C ASP A 130 -1.79 14.34 2.31
N GLY A 131 -1.75 13.40 3.24
CA GLY A 131 -2.35 13.51 4.58
C GLY A 131 -3.85 13.22 4.66
N LYS A 132 -4.54 12.99 3.56
CA LYS A 132 -5.94 12.58 3.55
C LYS A 132 -6.06 11.08 3.76
N PRO A 133 -6.89 10.61 4.69
CA PRO A 133 -7.07 9.18 4.94
C PRO A 133 -7.80 8.48 3.80
N LEU A 134 -7.57 7.16 3.65
CA LEU A 134 -8.06 6.37 2.52
C LEU A 134 -9.59 6.27 2.38
N ASP A 135 -10.34 6.49 3.45
CA ASP A 135 -11.82 6.52 3.41
C ASP A 135 -12.42 7.84 2.91
N HIS A 136 -11.57 8.83 2.54
CA HIS A 136 -12.05 10.06 1.93
C HIS A 136 -12.75 9.79 0.60
N GLU A 137 -13.92 10.42 0.36
CA GLU A 137 -14.79 10.16 -0.79
C GLU A 137 -14.08 10.27 -2.15
N GLU A 138 -13.08 11.14 -2.27
CA GLU A 138 -12.34 11.31 -3.52
C GLU A 138 -11.57 10.05 -3.96
N PHE A 139 -11.34 9.09 -3.04
CA PHE A 139 -10.61 7.85 -3.34
C PHE A 139 -11.52 6.67 -3.68
N TRP A 140 -12.83 6.81 -3.48
CA TRP A 140 -13.80 5.74 -3.72
C TRP A 140 -13.83 5.26 -5.18
N PRO A 141 -13.65 6.12 -6.22
CA PRO A 141 -13.54 5.63 -7.59
C PRO A 141 -12.44 4.58 -7.80
N LEU A 142 -11.30 4.71 -7.11
CA LEU A 142 -10.22 3.72 -7.16
C LEU A 142 -10.67 2.37 -6.59
N PHE A 143 -11.41 2.36 -5.48
CA PHE A 143 -11.92 1.11 -4.88
C PHE A 143 -12.97 0.46 -5.76
N ALA A 144 -13.83 1.24 -6.40
CA ALA A 144 -14.80 0.75 -7.36
C ALA A 144 -14.12 0.09 -8.57
N ASP A 145 -13.10 0.72 -9.15
CA ASP A 145 -12.33 0.18 -10.27
C ASP A 145 -11.57 -1.09 -9.86
N ALA A 146 -10.95 -1.09 -8.67
CA ALA A 146 -10.20 -2.24 -8.15
C ALA A 146 -11.12 -3.46 -7.91
N GLU A 147 -12.30 -3.26 -7.30
CA GLU A 147 -13.28 -4.33 -7.14
C GLU A 147 -13.82 -4.83 -8.47
N ALA A 148 -14.20 -3.93 -9.38
CA ALA A 148 -14.77 -4.27 -10.69
C ALA A 148 -13.81 -5.07 -11.57
N THR A 149 -12.51 -4.84 -11.43
CA THR A 149 -11.45 -5.54 -12.18
C THR A 149 -10.85 -6.72 -11.43
N ASP A 150 -11.33 -7.00 -10.21
CA ASP A 150 -10.78 -8.02 -9.29
C ASP A 150 -9.29 -7.78 -8.96
N THR A 151 -8.84 -6.52 -8.99
CA THR A 151 -7.44 -6.11 -8.80
C THR A 151 -7.14 -5.90 -7.32
N PRO A 152 -6.22 -6.65 -6.70
CA PRO A 152 -5.82 -6.43 -5.32
C PRO A 152 -5.08 -5.10 -5.14
N LEU A 153 -5.32 -4.43 -4.01
CA LEU A 153 -4.61 -3.23 -3.60
C LEU A 153 -3.64 -3.55 -2.46
N TRP A 154 -2.36 -3.23 -2.65
CA TRP A 154 -1.31 -3.29 -1.61
C TRP A 154 -1.23 -1.96 -0.88
N ILE A 155 -1.37 -1.96 0.44
CA ILE A 155 -1.28 -0.71 1.22
C ILE A 155 0.09 -0.60 1.87
N HIS A 156 0.87 0.42 1.44
CA HIS A 156 2.15 0.79 2.04
C HIS A 156 1.97 1.93 3.04
N PRO A 157 2.52 1.84 4.26
CA PRO A 157 2.46 2.95 5.21
C PRO A 157 3.24 4.16 4.70
N GLN A 158 2.65 5.33 4.88
CA GLN A 158 3.22 6.62 4.52
C GLN A 158 2.94 7.61 5.64
N LEU A 159 3.79 7.63 6.67
CA LEU A 159 3.63 8.57 7.77
C LEU A 159 3.61 10.01 7.23
N TRP A 160 2.50 10.69 7.42
CA TRP A 160 2.35 12.10 7.06
C TRP A 160 2.96 13.00 8.12
N GLU A 161 2.65 12.71 9.39
CA GLU A 161 3.19 13.41 10.55
C GLU A 161 3.64 12.40 11.61
N TRP A 162 4.73 12.69 12.28
CA TRP A 162 5.27 11.89 13.36
C TRP A 162 5.95 12.79 14.40
N TYR A 163 6.06 12.32 15.62
CA TYR A 163 6.72 13.07 16.69
C TYR A 163 8.22 13.13 16.47
N ASP A 164 8.83 14.33 16.55
CA ASP A 164 10.26 14.52 16.35
C ASP A 164 11.10 13.66 17.31
N TRP A 165 10.73 13.63 18.59
CA TRP A 165 11.41 12.82 19.61
C TRP A 165 11.29 11.32 19.38
N ALA A 166 10.28 10.84 18.69
CA ALA A 166 10.10 9.43 18.34
C ALA A 166 10.89 8.99 17.10
N SER A 167 11.77 9.83 16.59
CA SER A 167 12.68 9.51 15.50
C SER A 167 14.12 9.23 15.96
N GLU A 168 14.43 9.51 17.24
CA GLU A 168 15.78 9.41 17.80
C GLU A 168 16.33 7.98 17.76
N TYR A 169 15.48 6.96 17.96
CA TYR A 169 15.84 5.54 17.95
C TYR A 169 15.15 4.78 16.81
N MET A 170 14.78 5.46 15.73
CA MET A 170 14.08 4.89 14.57
C MET A 170 12.65 4.40 14.88
N GLU A 171 11.99 4.90 15.91
CA GLU A 171 10.65 4.45 16.34
C GLU A 171 9.60 4.65 15.24
N HIS A 172 9.78 5.64 14.36
CA HIS A 172 8.94 5.81 13.19
C HIS A 172 8.93 4.57 12.27
N ARG A 173 10.05 3.86 12.15
CA ARG A 173 10.14 2.60 11.40
C ARG A 173 9.69 1.40 12.22
N LEU A 174 10.10 1.34 13.49
CA LEU A 174 9.81 0.20 14.36
C LEU A 174 8.33 0.10 14.72
N PHE A 175 7.69 1.23 14.99
CA PHE A 175 6.31 1.29 15.50
C PHE A 175 5.39 2.18 14.65
N GLY A 176 5.92 3.26 14.08
CA GLY A 176 5.15 4.21 13.30
C GLY A 176 4.53 3.59 12.06
N TRP A 177 5.29 2.86 11.27
CA TRP A 177 4.75 2.20 10.07
C TRP A 177 3.69 1.13 10.38
N PRO A 178 3.90 0.18 11.34
CA PRO A 178 2.83 -0.73 11.75
C PRO A 178 1.59 -0.02 12.31
N PHE A 179 1.78 1.08 13.03
CA PHE A 179 0.68 1.90 13.53
C PHE A 179 -0.09 2.57 12.39
N ASP A 180 0.60 3.15 11.43
CA ASP A 180 0.00 3.80 10.26
C ASP A 180 -0.78 2.78 9.39
N THR A 181 -0.22 1.59 9.15
CA THR A 181 -0.94 0.46 8.55
C THR A 181 -2.24 0.17 9.30
N THR A 182 -2.18 0.08 10.63
CA THR A 182 -3.36 -0.17 11.47
C THR A 182 -4.43 0.90 11.30
N LEU A 183 -4.03 2.18 11.26
CA LEU A 183 -4.96 3.28 11.05
C LEU A 183 -5.61 3.23 9.67
N ALA A 184 -4.84 2.96 8.61
CA ALA A 184 -5.36 2.84 7.26
C ALA A 184 -6.43 1.74 7.16
N LEU A 185 -6.15 0.54 7.68
CA LEU A 185 -7.11 -0.56 7.72
C LEU A 185 -8.36 -0.21 8.54
N SER A 186 -8.17 0.47 9.68
CA SER A 186 -9.28 0.94 10.54
C SER A 186 -10.18 1.93 9.81
N ARG A 187 -9.58 2.86 9.05
CA ARG A 187 -10.31 3.85 8.24
C ARG A 187 -11.12 3.18 7.13
N LEU A 188 -10.57 2.20 6.43
CA LEU A 188 -11.30 1.45 5.39
C LEU A 188 -12.53 0.72 5.94
N VAL A 189 -12.45 0.19 7.17
CA VAL A 189 -13.59 -0.48 7.81
C VAL A 189 -14.60 0.54 8.32
N PHE A 190 -14.20 1.43 9.22
CA PHE A 190 -15.14 2.34 9.89
C PHE A 190 -15.62 3.48 9.00
N GLY A 191 -14.86 3.86 7.98
CA GLY A 191 -15.28 4.80 6.93
C GLY A 191 -16.20 4.19 5.88
N GLY A 192 -16.47 2.87 5.96
CA GLY A 192 -17.47 2.20 5.11
C GLY A 192 -16.97 1.67 3.77
N VAL A 193 -15.69 1.83 3.44
CA VAL A 193 -15.13 1.33 2.16
C VAL A 193 -15.32 -0.17 2.04
N MET A 194 -15.01 -0.94 3.10
CA MET A 194 -15.17 -2.39 3.10
C MET A 194 -16.64 -2.87 3.19
N GLU A 195 -17.57 -1.98 3.51
CA GLU A 195 -19.01 -2.23 3.45
C GLU A 195 -19.53 -2.03 2.02
N GLU A 196 -19.13 -0.93 1.37
CA GLU A 196 -19.56 -0.57 0.02
C GLU A 196 -18.93 -1.47 -1.05
N TYR A 197 -17.66 -1.87 -0.85
CA TYR A 197 -16.91 -2.74 -1.74
C TYR A 197 -16.57 -4.07 -1.06
N PRO A 198 -17.55 -4.99 -0.93
CA PRO A 198 -17.39 -6.20 -0.12
C PRO A 198 -16.42 -7.24 -0.72
N ASP A 199 -16.14 -7.18 -2.00
CA ASP A 199 -15.22 -8.08 -2.71
C ASP A 199 -13.84 -7.45 -2.95
N LEU A 200 -13.62 -6.21 -2.47
CA LEU A 200 -12.34 -5.52 -2.54
C LEU A 200 -11.24 -6.31 -1.80
N LYS A 201 -10.13 -6.55 -2.48
CA LYS A 201 -8.97 -7.29 -1.97
C LYS A 201 -7.89 -6.31 -1.50
N ILE A 202 -7.60 -6.33 -0.21
CA ILE A 202 -6.55 -5.49 0.41
C ILE A 202 -5.45 -6.37 0.95
N VAL A 203 -4.22 -6.14 0.48
CA VAL A 203 -2.99 -6.73 1.01
C VAL A 203 -2.31 -5.69 1.90
N SER A 204 -2.16 -6.02 3.19
CA SER A 204 -1.63 -5.08 4.17
C SER A 204 -0.13 -5.27 4.38
N HIS A 205 0.60 -4.18 4.60
CA HIS A 205 2.00 -4.22 4.99
C HIS A 205 2.17 -4.62 6.47
N HIS A 206 3.37 -4.98 6.88
CA HIS A 206 3.74 -5.28 8.29
C HIS A 206 2.83 -6.33 8.97
N GLY A 207 2.35 -7.34 8.21
CA GLY A 207 1.47 -8.38 8.73
C GLY A 207 0.15 -7.84 9.31
N GLY A 208 -0.39 -6.76 8.74
CA GLY A 208 -1.60 -6.09 9.21
C GLY A 208 -1.41 -5.18 10.43
N GLY A 209 -0.16 -4.84 10.74
CA GLY A 209 0.18 -3.98 11.88
C GLY A 209 -0.32 -4.55 13.22
N MET A 210 -1.17 -3.80 13.93
CA MET A 210 -1.73 -4.25 15.21
C MET A 210 -3.05 -5.02 15.07
N VAL A 211 -3.68 -4.99 13.89
CA VAL A 211 -5.02 -5.58 13.67
C VAL A 211 -5.11 -7.04 14.12
N PRO A 212 -4.17 -7.94 13.77
CA PRO A 212 -4.25 -9.35 14.16
C PRO A 212 -4.22 -9.59 15.68
N TYR A 213 -3.62 -8.66 16.42
CA TYR A 213 -3.45 -8.76 17.88
C TYR A 213 -4.57 -8.09 18.65
N TYR A 214 -5.30 -7.15 18.05
CA TYR A 214 -6.29 -6.30 18.71
C TYR A 214 -7.75 -6.59 18.31
N GLY A 215 -8.05 -7.68 17.60
CA GLY A 215 -9.40 -8.00 17.12
C GLY A 215 -10.45 -7.92 18.22
N SER A 216 -10.25 -8.59 19.37
CA SER A 216 -11.20 -8.53 20.50
C SER A 216 -11.32 -7.13 21.11
N ARG A 217 -10.23 -6.34 21.11
CA ARG A 217 -10.25 -4.96 21.58
C ARG A 217 -11.06 -4.06 20.63
N ILE A 218 -10.87 -4.23 19.34
CA ILE A 218 -11.61 -3.49 18.30
C ILE A 218 -13.09 -3.75 18.45
N GLU A 219 -13.49 -5.02 18.51
CA GLU A 219 -14.89 -5.42 18.63
C GLU A 219 -15.52 -4.91 19.95
N MET A 220 -14.81 -5.06 21.08
CA MET A 220 -15.28 -4.56 22.39
C MET A 220 -15.57 -3.05 22.35
N PHE A 221 -14.66 -2.25 21.81
CA PHE A 221 -14.86 -0.80 21.71
C PHE A 221 -15.93 -0.41 20.69
N TYR A 222 -16.05 -1.16 19.59
CA TYR A 222 -17.11 -0.96 18.63
C TYR A 222 -18.48 -1.20 19.27
N GLN A 223 -18.70 -2.33 19.94
CA GLN A 223 -19.93 -2.66 20.65
C GLN A 223 -20.25 -1.65 21.76
N GLN A 224 -19.24 -1.20 22.52
CA GLN A 224 -19.42 -0.18 23.54
C GLN A 224 -19.95 1.14 22.97
N ARG A 225 -19.45 1.56 21.82
CA ARG A 225 -19.91 2.78 21.13
C ARG A 225 -21.33 2.63 20.63
N GLN A 226 -21.69 1.47 20.10
CA GLN A 226 -23.07 1.18 19.67
C GLN A 226 -24.06 1.16 20.86
N ALA A 227 -23.63 0.63 22.01
CA ALA A 227 -24.47 0.55 23.20
C ALA A 227 -24.67 1.91 23.90
N TYR A 228 -23.75 2.85 23.77
CA TYR A 228 -23.72 4.14 24.47
C TYR A 228 -23.41 5.30 23.51
N PRO A 229 -24.26 5.55 22.49
CA PRO A 229 -23.99 6.54 21.46
C PRO A 229 -23.79 7.96 21.99
N GLU A 230 -24.47 8.31 23.07
CA GLU A 230 -24.38 9.62 23.71
C GLU A 230 -22.97 9.93 24.28
N ASN A 231 -22.18 8.91 24.54
CA ASN A 231 -20.81 9.05 25.04
C ASN A 231 -19.77 9.16 23.91
N TYR A 232 -20.16 8.90 22.66
CA TYR A 232 -19.26 8.84 21.50
C TYR A 232 -19.87 9.52 20.26
N PRO A 233 -20.30 10.79 20.36
CA PRO A 233 -20.99 11.48 19.26
C PRO A 233 -20.13 11.54 17.99
N GLU A 234 -18.83 11.84 18.08
CA GLU A 234 -17.92 11.92 16.94
C GLU A 234 -17.82 10.59 16.16
N PHE A 235 -17.89 9.47 16.86
CA PHE A 235 -17.91 8.17 16.22
C PHE A 235 -19.18 7.98 15.38
N HIS A 236 -20.34 8.32 15.93
CA HIS A 236 -21.62 8.18 15.23
C HIS A 236 -21.83 9.18 14.10
N GLU A 237 -21.14 10.32 14.14
CA GLU A 237 -21.16 11.31 13.06
C GLU A 237 -20.30 10.86 11.86
N ASN A 238 -19.23 10.09 12.10
CA ASN A 238 -18.22 9.79 11.09
C ASN A 238 -18.16 8.31 10.66
N ALA A 239 -18.58 7.37 11.51
CA ALA A 239 -18.51 5.95 11.19
C ALA A 239 -19.69 5.52 10.31
N ALA A 240 -19.39 4.67 9.34
CA ALA A 240 -20.41 4.02 8.53
C ALA A 240 -21.24 3.01 9.35
N ASP A 241 -22.48 2.78 8.92
CA ASP A 241 -23.32 1.71 9.45
C ASP A 241 -22.84 0.37 8.87
N LEU A 242 -22.13 -0.41 9.68
CA LEU A 242 -21.67 -1.73 9.30
C LEU A 242 -22.78 -2.78 9.43
N SER A 243 -22.99 -3.58 8.39
CA SER A 243 -24.00 -4.64 8.38
C SER A 243 -23.58 -5.90 9.15
N ARG A 244 -22.28 -6.01 9.51
CA ARG A 244 -21.66 -7.15 10.22
C ARG A 244 -20.81 -6.65 11.40
N PRO A 245 -20.45 -7.54 12.34
CA PRO A 245 -19.46 -7.22 13.36
C PRO A 245 -18.16 -6.68 12.77
N ALA A 246 -17.58 -5.64 13.37
CA ALA A 246 -16.38 -4.99 12.84
C ALA A 246 -15.23 -5.97 12.62
N GLU A 247 -15.05 -6.96 13.51
CA GLU A 247 -14.01 -7.98 13.38
C GLU A 247 -14.10 -8.81 12.09
N GLU A 248 -15.28 -8.98 11.49
CA GLU A 248 -15.45 -9.74 10.25
C GLU A 248 -14.86 -9.01 9.05
N TYR A 249 -14.87 -7.67 9.04
CA TYR A 249 -14.23 -6.87 8.01
C TYR A 249 -12.70 -6.94 8.14
N PHE A 250 -12.19 -6.84 9.37
CA PHE A 250 -10.75 -6.93 9.62
C PHE A 250 -10.15 -8.30 9.26
N LYS A 251 -10.94 -9.36 9.26
CA LYS A 251 -10.51 -10.71 8.81
C LYS A 251 -10.40 -10.85 7.29
N LYS A 252 -10.86 -9.87 6.52
CA LYS A 252 -10.77 -9.89 5.05
C LYS A 252 -9.42 -9.37 4.53
N PHE A 253 -8.63 -8.72 5.35
CA PHE A 253 -7.30 -8.24 4.96
C PHE A 253 -6.29 -9.39 4.89
N TYR A 254 -5.45 -9.37 3.84
CA TYR A 254 -4.37 -10.32 3.60
C TYR A 254 -3.05 -9.81 4.14
#